data_4b0912dacd1d9f206fd417a8928126a3
#
_entry.id   4b0912dacd1d9f206fd417a8928126a3
#
_cell.length_a   1.000
_cell.length_b   1.000
_cell.length_c   1.000
_cell.angle_alpha   90.00
_cell.angle_beta   90.00
_cell.angle_gamma   90.00
#
_symmetry.space_group_name_H-M   'P 1'
#
loop_
_entity.id
_entity.type
_entity.pdbx_description
1 polymer ?
#
loop_
_entity_poly.entity_id
_entity_poly.type
_entity_poly.pdbx_seq_one_letter_code
_entity_poly.pdbx_strand_id
1 'polypeptide(L)'
;MRYSDDIIEEVRMKNDIVDVISQYVKLTRRGSSYFGLCPFHNEKTPSFSVTPSKQMYYCFGCGAGGNVYNFIMEYENYSFGEALSHLADRAGVELPKIEYSREAREKAEQRANLLEINKLAAQYFYYQLRREGGKTAYGYLTGRGLSEETIRKFGLGYSDKYSDDLYKYLKGKGYSDELLRESGLFNVDERRGMYDKFWNRVIFPIMDVNNRVIGFGGRVMGDGKPKYLNSPETKIFDKSRNLYGLNVARTTRKNYLILCEGYMDVIAMHQAGFTNAVASLGTALTSGHASLVKRYTKEVLLLYDSDGAGIRAALRAIPILREAGVTSRVVSLKPWKDPDEFIKNEGAEAFEERLNHAMDSFMFRVHIAEQEFAMDAPQGQNQFFERCAGMLLELSDELERNLYIEAIVKEYGRYGVGTEDIRKRVNTLALKGTPAEKRIQPKSGTPETKKKESAADKAQKLMLTWLVNYPGIFEQVEKYISPSDFVVPLYKEVAQMLFDQHKEGETNPGKLLNAFTDSEEQREVASLFNATIHLENEGEQQRAFSDAMLRIKEESLKEKNRTWDPSDMAGLQELIKAKKELEDLGRKRQQLHISFN
;
A
#
# COMPACT_ATOMS: atom_id res chain seq x y z
N MET A 1 -17.96 0.14 9.34
CA MET A 1 -18.66 -0.95 10.07
C MET A 1 -17.69 -1.49 11.09
N ARG A 2 -18.01 -1.42 12.37
CA ARG A 2 -17.18 -2.03 13.42
C ARG A 2 -17.94 -3.23 13.97
N TYR A 3 -17.34 -4.39 13.97
CA TYR A 3 -17.71 -5.49 14.86
C TYR A 3 -17.44 -5.05 16.29
N SER A 4 -18.12 -5.64 17.28
CA SER A 4 -17.81 -5.34 18.67
C SER A 4 -16.40 -5.83 19.02
N ASP A 5 -15.74 -5.12 19.91
CA ASP A 5 -14.38 -5.46 20.34
C ASP A 5 -14.35 -6.87 20.97
N ASP A 6 -15.44 -7.31 21.60
CA ASP A 6 -15.58 -8.66 22.18
C ASP A 6 -15.48 -9.75 21.12
N ILE A 7 -16.12 -9.59 19.97
CA ILE A 7 -16.06 -10.57 18.88
C ILE A 7 -14.68 -10.59 18.23
N ILE A 8 -14.11 -9.41 18.01
CA ILE A 8 -12.75 -9.29 17.48
C ILE A 8 -11.77 -10.03 18.41
N GLU A 9 -11.93 -9.85 19.71
CA GLU A 9 -11.07 -10.50 20.68
C GLU A 9 -11.36 -12.00 20.80
N GLU A 10 -12.61 -12.45 20.75
CA GLU A 10 -12.96 -13.86 20.73
C GLU A 10 -12.32 -14.60 19.56
N VAL A 11 -12.42 -14.04 18.35
CA VAL A 11 -11.81 -14.61 17.15
C VAL A 11 -10.28 -14.61 17.29
N ARG A 12 -9.69 -13.55 17.83
CA ARG A 12 -8.24 -13.48 18.06
C ARG A 12 -7.78 -14.57 19.03
N MET A 13 -8.46 -14.73 20.16
CA MET A 13 -8.10 -15.69 21.20
C MET A 13 -8.22 -17.16 20.74
N LYS A 14 -9.18 -17.45 19.87
CA LYS A 14 -9.37 -18.79 19.28
C LYS A 14 -8.38 -19.12 18.15
N ASN A 15 -7.56 -18.17 17.74
CA ASN A 15 -6.54 -18.33 16.71
C ASN A 15 -5.15 -18.12 17.28
N ASP A 16 -4.54 -19.17 17.85
CA ASP A 16 -3.16 -19.09 18.32
C ASP A 16 -2.23 -18.67 17.17
N ILE A 17 -1.39 -17.67 17.45
CA ILE A 17 -0.57 -17.05 16.41
C ILE A 17 0.48 -18.01 15.83
N VAL A 18 1.02 -18.93 16.65
CA VAL A 18 1.99 -19.92 16.16
C VAL A 18 1.32 -20.90 15.24
N ASP A 19 0.11 -21.37 15.60
CA ASP A 19 -0.67 -22.31 14.79
C ASP A 19 -1.09 -21.70 13.45
N VAL A 20 -1.48 -20.43 13.45
CA VAL A 20 -1.83 -19.73 12.21
C VAL A 20 -0.61 -19.53 11.35
N ILE A 21 0.47 -18.94 11.88
CA ILE A 21 1.66 -18.59 11.09
C ILE A 21 2.40 -19.84 10.61
N SER A 22 2.38 -20.94 11.35
CA SER A 22 3.03 -22.20 10.97
C SER A 22 2.49 -22.79 9.66
N GLN A 23 1.28 -22.41 9.24
CA GLN A 23 0.71 -22.82 7.95
C GLN A 23 1.37 -22.12 6.75
N TYR A 24 2.01 -20.98 6.98
CA TYR A 24 2.62 -20.11 5.96
C TYR A 24 4.15 -20.08 6.03
N VAL A 25 4.70 -20.20 7.26
CA VAL A 25 6.13 -20.05 7.53
C VAL A 25 6.63 -21.24 8.34
N LYS A 26 7.74 -21.85 7.89
CA LYS A 26 8.40 -22.90 8.68
C LYS A 26 9.04 -22.27 9.90
N LEU A 27 8.46 -22.53 11.08
CA LEU A 27 8.92 -22.01 12.36
C LEU A 27 9.76 -23.03 13.12
N THR A 28 10.82 -22.56 13.78
CA THR A 28 11.68 -23.35 14.66
C THR A 28 11.72 -22.71 16.05
N ARG A 29 11.45 -23.48 17.09
CA ARG A 29 11.45 -22.99 18.47
C ARG A 29 12.87 -22.63 18.92
N ARG A 30 13.02 -21.44 19.51
CA ARG A 30 14.25 -20.98 20.17
C ARG A 30 13.88 -20.28 21.47
N GLY A 31 14.13 -20.94 22.61
CA GLY A 31 13.70 -20.45 23.92
C GLY A 31 12.17 -20.35 24.03
N SER A 32 11.67 -19.19 24.42
CA SER A 32 10.24 -18.88 24.56
C SER A 32 9.54 -18.44 23.26
N SER A 33 10.29 -18.24 22.17
CA SER A 33 9.77 -17.77 20.90
C SER A 33 10.07 -18.76 19.76
N TYR A 34 9.41 -18.54 18.62
CA TYR A 34 9.63 -19.27 17.38
C TYR A 34 10.26 -18.36 16.34
N PHE A 35 11.17 -18.90 15.51
CA PHE A 35 11.88 -18.16 14.47
C PHE A 35 11.73 -18.83 13.11
N GLY A 36 11.61 -18.03 12.05
CA GLY A 36 11.55 -18.46 10.67
C GLY A 36 12.12 -17.42 9.72
N LEU A 37 12.16 -17.75 8.43
CA LEU A 37 12.44 -16.77 7.38
C LEU A 37 11.21 -15.89 7.18
N CYS A 38 11.44 -14.60 7.10
CA CYS A 38 10.34 -13.63 6.96
C CYS A 38 9.60 -13.82 5.63
N PRO A 39 8.26 -13.90 5.64
CA PRO A 39 7.48 -13.98 4.41
C PRO A 39 7.31 -12.63 3.70
N PHE A 40 7.66 -11.52 4.36
CA PHE A 40 7.44 -10.16 3.87
C PHE A 40 8.69 -9.52 3.24
N HIS A 41 9.88 -10.11 3.43
CA HIS A 41 11.10 -9.68 2.73
C HIS A 41 12.02 -10.88 2.47
N ASN A 42 12.95 -10.71 1.54
CA ASN A 42 13.88 -11.77 1.18
C ASN A 42 15.09 -11.79 2.13
N GLU A 43 15.31 -12.92 2.83
CA GLU A 43 16.43 -13.10 3.74
C GLU A 43 16.95 -14.54 3.73
N LYS A 44 18.20 -14.74 4.14
CA LYS A 44 18.83 -16.08 4.25
C LYS A 44 18.94 -16.57 5.70
N THR A 45 18.85 -15.66 6.65
CA THR A 45 18.94 -15.94 8.10
C THR A 45 17.63 -15.61 8.78
N PRO A 46 17.09 -16.50 9.65
CA PRO A 46 15.80 -16.28 10.28
C PRO A 46 15.81 -15.04 11.20
N SER A 47 15.09 -13.99 10.80
CA SER A 47 14.86 -12.76 11.59
C SER A 47 13.39 -12.55 11.97
N PHE A 48 12.49 -13.42 11.51
CA PHE A 48 11.07 -13.37 11.81
C PHE A 48 10.79 -14.15 13.10
N SER A 49 10.38 -13.44 14.16
CA SER A 49 10.09 -13.99 15.50
C SER A 49 8.59 -14.03 15.75
N VAL A 50 8.09 -15.12 16.32
CA VAL A 50 6.72 -15.27 16.81
C VAL A 50 6.77 -15.58 18.30
N THR A 51 6.15 -14.74 19.12
CA THR A 51 6.16 -14.85 20.60
C THR A 51 4.77 -15.29 21.11
N PRO A 52 4.60 -16.56 21.49
CA PRO A 52 3.31 -17.10 21.92
C PRO A 52 2.72 -16.37 23.13
N SER A 53 3.54 -16.04 24.12
CA SER A 53 3.08 -15.36 25.35
C SER A 53 2.49 -13.98 25.11
N LYS A 54 2.90 -13.32 24.03
CA LYS A 54 2.40 -12.00 23.61
C LYS A 54 1.35 -12.09 22.51
N GLN A 55 1.17 -13.27 21.88
CA GLN A 55 0.34 -13.48 20.69
C GLN A 55 0.71 -12.49 19.56
N MET A 56 2.01 -12.31 19.32
CA MET A 56 2.55 -11.34 18.38
C MET A 56 3.70 -11.93 17.57
N TYR A 57 3.89 -11.40 16.37
CA TYR A 57 5.09 -11.60 15.55
C TYR A 57 5.83 -10.28 15.33
N TYR A 58 7.13 -10.38 15.09
CA TYR A 58 7.97 -9.26 14.71
C TYR A 58 9.16 -9.72 13.88
N CYS A 59 9.46 -9.01 12.80
CA CYS A 59 10.63 -9.25 11.96
C CYS A 59 11.72 -8.21 12.24
N PHE A 60 12.86 -8.66 12.75
CA PHE A 60 14.00 -7.76 13.04
C PHE A 60 14.72 -7.27 11.77
N GLY A 61 14.45 -7.87 10.60
CA GLY A 61 15.01 -7.47 9.32
C GLY A 61 14.25 -6.31 8.66
N CYS A 62 12.92 -6.42 8.53
CA CYS A 62 12.10 -5.42 7.82
C CYS A 62 11.15 -4.62 8.71
N GLY A 63 11.07 -4.92 10.02
CA GLY A 63 10.18 -4.24 10.96
C GLY A 63 8.70 -4.62 10.83
N ALA A 64 8.33 -5.60 10.00
CA ALA A 64 6.96 -6.12 9.95
C ALA A 64 6.60 -6.74 11.30
N GLY A 65 5.46 -6.37 11.86
CA GLY A 65 5.07 -6.86 13.18
C GLY A 65 3.59 -6.61 13.49
N GLY A 66 3.04 -7.42 14.39
CA GLY A 66 1.64 -7.32 14.76
C GLY A 66 1.09 -8.58 15.41
N ASN A 67 -0.24 -8.68 15.50
CA ASN A 67 -0.95 -9.86 15.95
C ASN A 67 -1.39 -10.75 14.76
N VAL A 68 -2.24 -11.75 15.01
CA VAL A 68 -2.72 -12.68 13.99
C VAL A 68 -3.49 -11.98 12.86
N TYR A 69 -4.24 -10.91 13.15
CA TYR A 69 -4.93 -10.13 12.13
C TYR A 69 -3.96 -9.42 11.21
N ASN A 70 -2.96 -8.74 11.78
CA ASN A 70 -1.93 -8.05 11.01
C ASN A 70 -1.19 -9.02 10.08
N PHE A 71 -0.86 -10.23 10.57
CA PHE A 71 -0.21 -11.26 9.77
C PHE A 71 -1.05 -11.65 8.57
N ILE A 72 -2.34 -12.00 8.77
CA ILE A 72 -3.24 -12.40 7.69
C ILE A 72 -3.51 -11.23 6.74
N MET A 73 -3.71 -10.01 7.26
CA MET A 73 -3.87 -8.82 6.43
C MET A 73 -2.66 -8.57 5.53
N GLU A 74 -1.44 -8.72 6.06
CA GLU A 74 -0.21 -8.45 5.33
C GLU A 74 0.15 -9.60 4.38
N TYR A 75 -0.03 -10.86 4.80
CA TYR A 75 0.31 -12.04 4.00
C TYR A 75 -0.67 -12.28 2.86
N GLU A 76 -1.98 -12.31 3.15
CA GLU A 76 -3.05 -12.53 2.17
C GLU A 76 -3.49 -11.23 1.49
N ASN A 77 -3.01 -10.10 1.98
CA ASN A 77 -3.39 -8.78 1.54
C ASN A 77 -4.88 -8.49 1.69
N TYR A 78 -5.41 -8.88 2.84
CA TYR A 78 -6.81 -8.69 3.20
C TYR A 78 -7.04 -7.34 3.90
N SER A 79 -8.26 -6.80 3.77
CA SER A 79 -8.76 -5.79 4.70
C SER A 79 -9.01 -6.43 6.08
N PHE A 80 -9.09 -5.61 7.12
CA PHE A 80 -9.41 -6.11 8.47
C PHE A 80 -10.69 -6.96 8.51
N GLY A 81 -11.76 -6.55 7.82
CA GLY A 81 -13.00 -7.30 7.75
C GLY A 81 -12.84 -8.67 7.07
N GLU A 82 -12.01 -8.77 6.05
CA GLU A 82 -11.70 -10.03 5.36
C GLU A 82 -10.83 -10.94 6.23
N ALA A 83 -9.84 -10.39 6.92
CA ALA A 83 -9.00 -11.13 7.86
C ALA A 83 -9.81 -11.64 9.06
N LEU A 84 -10.71 -10.83 9.60
CA LEU A 84 -11.63 -11.23 10.66
C LEU A 84 -12.54 -12.38 10.21
N SER A 85 -13.14 -12.28 9.01
CA SER A 85 -14.00 -13.33 8.46
C SER A 85 -13.22 -14.63 8.25
N HIS A 86 -12.01 -14.55 7.68
CA HIS A 86 -11.14 -15.70 7.45
C HIS A 86 -10.77 -16.43 8.76
N LEU A 87 -10.40 -15.67 9.78
CA LEU A 87 -10.02 -16.22 11.08
C LEU A 87 -11.24 -16.71 11.88
N ALA A 88 -12.40 -16.09 11.72
CA ALA A 88 -13.65 -16.54 12.31
C ALA A 88 -14.09 -17.90 11.73
N ASP A 89 -14.05 -18.04 10.40
CA ASP A 89 -14.33 -19.30 9.71
C ASP A 89 -13.37 -20.41 10.18
N ARG A 90 -12.08 -20.10 10.31
CA ARG A 90 -11.08 -21.04 10.81
C ARG A 90 -11.35 -21.50 12.24
N ALA A 91 -11.79 -20.59 13.10
CA ALA A 91 -12.05 -20.84 14.52
C ALA A 91 -13.46 -21.36 14.81
N GLY A 92 -14.34 -21.48 13.82
CA GLY A 92 -15.74 -21.83 13.99
C GLY A 92 -16.53 -20.79 14.79
N VAL A 93 -16.15 -19.50 14.70
CA VAL A 93 -16.86 -18.39 15.35
C VAL A 93 -17.88 -17.83 14.36
N GLU A 94 -19.15 -17.91 14.70
CA GLU A 94 -20.19 -17.26 13.92
C GLU A 94 -20.12 -15.74 14.15
N LEU A 95 -19.76 -15.00 13.12
CA LEU A 95 -19.83 -13.55 13.17
C LEU A 95 -21.30 -13.11 13.21
N PRO A 96 -21.69 -12.21 14.11
CA PRO A 96 -23.06 -11.75 14.18
C PRO A 96 -23.48 -11.15 12.86
N LYS A 97 -24.66 -11.52 12.40
CA LYS A 97 -25.30 -10.85 11.28
C LYS A 97 -25.57 -9.41 11.72
N ILE A 98 -24.74 -8.49 11.21
CA ILE A 98 -24.90 -7.05 11.50
C ILE A 98 -26.34 -6.69 11.09
N GLU A 99 -27.13 -6.19 12.01
CA GLU A 99 -28.43 -5.61 11.68
C GLU A 99 -28.21 -4.34 10.87
N TYR A 100 -28.24 -4.52 9.55
CA TYR A 100 -28.19 -3.40 8.63
C TYR A 100 -29.52 -2.63 8.71
N SER A 101 -29.46 -1.31 8.63
CA SER A 101 -30.65 -0.54 8.27
C SER A 101 -31.26 -1.11 6.98
N ARG A 102 -32.55 -0.98 6.78
CA ARG A 102 -33.23 -1.48 5.57
C ARG A 102 -32.51 -1.05 4.29
N GLU A 103 -32.11 0.23 4.21
CA GLU A 103 -31.34 0.77 3.08
C GLU A 103 -29.94 0.13 2.92
N ALA A 104 -29.27 -0.21 4.00
CA ALA A 104 -27.97 -0.87 3.93
C ALA A 104 -28.09 -2.32 3.50
N ARG A 105 -29.18 -3.02 3.88
CA ARG A 105 -29.51 -4.37 3.37
C ARG A 105 -29.80 -4.36 1.87
N GLU A 106 -30.65 -3.44 1.42
CA GLU A 106 -30.99 -3.28 0.01
C GLU A 106 -29.74 -3.00 -0.85
N LYS A 107 -28.84 -2.11 -0.39
CA LYS A 107 -27.55 -1.84 -1.07
C LYS A 107 -26.63 -3.05 -1.10
N ALA A 108 -26.55 -3.81 -0.01
CA ALA A 108 -25.70 -5.01 0.07
C ALA A 108 -26.25 -6.12 -0.84
N GLU A 109 -27.57 -6.34 -0.85
CA GLU A 109 -28.24 -7.31 -1.72
C GLU A 109 -28.07 -6.93 -3.20
N GLN A 110 -28.27 -5.68 -3.54
CA GLN A 110 -28.06 -5.18 -4.90
C GLN A 110 -26.61 -5.40 -5.36
N ARG A 111 -25.62 -5.12 -4.49
CA ARG A 111 -24.22 -5.39 -4.78
C ARG A 111 -23.95 -6.88 -4.99
N ALA A 112 -24.51 -7.74 -4.16
CA ALA A 112 -24.39 -9.20 -4.27
C ALA A 112 -24.99 -9.71 -5.60
N ASN A 113 -26.17 -9.22 -5.96
CA ASN A 113 -26.83 -9.54 -7.22
C ASN A 113 -26.01 -9.11 -8.44
N LEU A 114 -25.43 -7.91 -8.43
CA LEU A 114 -24.57 -7.44 -9.52
C LEU A 114 -23.29 -8.30 -9.67
N LEU A 115 -22.68 -8.72 -8.56
CA LEU A 115 -21.53 -9.62 -8.60
C LEU A 115 -21.90 -11.00 -9.16
N GLU A 116 -23.08 -11.55 -8.81
CA GLU A 116 -23.53 -12.82 -9.33
C GLU A 116 -23.89 -12.74 -10.83
N ILE A 117 -24.52 -11.65 -11.28
CA ILE A 117 -24.74 -11.37 -12.71
C ILE A 117 -23.42 -11.36 -13.46
N ASN A 118 -22.41 -10.63 -12.98
CA ASN A 118 -21.11 -10.57 -13.64
C ASN A 118 -20.41 -11.94 -13.66
N LYS A 119 -20.51 -12.72 -12.60
CA LYS A 119 -20.00 -14.09 -12.55
C LYS A 119 -20.67 -14.98 -13.60
N LEU A 120 -22.00 -14.95 -13.70
CA LEU A 120 -22.76 -15.69 -14.71
C LEU A 120 -22.42 -15.23 -16.14
N ALA A 121 -22.28 -13.94 -16.35
CA ALA A 121 -21.85 -13.38 -17.65
C ALA A 121 -20.42 -13.85 -18.02
N ALA A 122 -19.48 -13.84 -17.07
CA ALA A 122 -18.12 -14.34 -17.29
C ALA A 122 -18.12 -15.83 -17.67
N GLN A 123 -18.89 -16.64 -16.97
CA GLN A 123 -19.08 -18.07 -17.30
C GLN A 123 -19.68 -18.24 -18.69
N TYR A 124 -20.70 -17.47 -19.02
CA TYR A 124 -21.34 -17.50 -20.33
C TYR A 124 -20.33 -17.18 -21.45
N PHE A 125 -19.59 -16.09 -21.34
CA PHE A 125 -18.57 -15.70 -22.32
C PHE A 125 -17.44 -16.74 -22.43
N TYR A 126 -17.01 -17.31 -21.30
CA TYR A 126 -15.98 -18.35 -21.28
C TYR A 126 -16.41 -19.59 -22.07
N TYR A 127 -17.67 -20.03 -21.93
CA TYR A 127 -18.19 -21.16 -22.70
C TYR A 127 -18.40 -20.79 -24.18
N GLN A 128 -18.84 -19.58 -24.49
CA GLN A 128 -19.01 -19.15 -25.88
C GLN A 128 -17.71 -19.15 -26.66
N LEU A 129 -16.59 -18.80 -26.04
CA LEU A 129 -15.27 -18.86 -26.70
C LEU A 129 -14.92 -20.27 -27.20
N ARG A 130 -15.43 -21.30 -26.55
CA ARG A 130 -15.15 -22.71 -26.85
C ARG A 130 -16.19 -23.38 -27.75
N ARG A 131 -17.24 -22.65 -28.13
CA ARG A 131 -18.26 -23.11 -29.10
C ARG A 131 -17.85 -22.79 -30.54
N GLU A 132 -18.61 -23.32 -31.50
CA GLU A 132 -18.38 -23.09 -32.93
C GLU A 132 -18.30 -21.62 -33.28
N GLY A 133 -19.22 -20.78 -32.76
CA GLY A 133 -19.20 -19.32 -32.97
C GLY A 133 -17.96 -18.61 -32.42
N GLY A 134 -17.27 -19.22 -31.44
CA GLY A 134 -16.07 -18.65 -30.81
C GLY A 134 -14.75 -18.99 -31.51
N LYS A 135 -14.74 -19.87 -32.52
CA LYS A 135 -13.50 -20.33 -33.18
C LYS A 135 -12.59 -19.20 -33.66
N THR A 136 -13.16 -18.17 -34.28
CA THR A 136 -12.40 -17.00 -34.77
C THR A 136 -11.76 -16.24 -33.63
N ALA A 137 -12.48 -16.04 -32.53
CA ALA A 137 -11.98 -15.35 -31.32
C ALA A 137 -10.90 -16.18 -30.62
N TYR A 138 -11.10 -17.49 -30.53
CA TYR A 138 -10.09 -18.42 -29.98
C TYR A 138 -8.82 -18.43 -30.85
N GLY A 139 -8.99 -18.51 -32.19
CA GLY A 139 -7.88 -18.43 -33.14
C GLY A 139 -7.11 -17.09 -33.07
N TYR A 140 -7.81 -16.00 -32.77
CA TYR A 140 -7.15 -14.71 -32.50
C TYR A 140 -6.25 -14.78 -31.24
N LEU A 141 -6.76 -15.35 -30.13
CA LEU A 141 -5.99 -15.44 -28.89
C LEU A 141 -4.77 -16.36 -29.03
N THR A 142 -4.93 -17.52 -29.66
CA THR A 142 -3.81 -18.45 -29.92
C THR A 142 -2.84 -17.91 -30.95
N GLY A 143 -3.32 -17.20 -31.97
CA GLY A 143 -2.50 -16.48 -32.95
C GLY A 143 -1.66 -15.34 -32.33
N ARG A 144 -2.12 -14.77 -31.21
CA ARG A 144 -1.32 -13.87 -30.37
C ARG A 144 -0.33 -14.60 -29.47
N GLY A 145 -0.29 -15.93 -29.50
CA GLY A 145 0.65 -16.75 -28.73
C GLY A 145 0.19 -17.10 -27.33
N LEU A 146 -1.09 -16.88 -26.98
CA LEU A 146 -1.61 -17.24 -25.67
C LEU A 146 -1.85 -18.75 -25.56
N SER A 147 -1.34 -19.36 -24.50
CA SER A 147 -1.58 -20.77 -24.16
C SER A 147 -3.01 -20.97 -23.63
N GLU A 148 -3.54 -22.20 -23.75
CA GLU A 148 -4.84 -22.55 -23.17
C GLU A 148 -4.86 -22.36 -21.64
N GLU A 149 -3.74 -22.62 -20.97
CA GLU A 149 -3.59 -22.38 -19.54
C GLU A 149 -3.78 -20.88 -19.19
N THR A 150 -3.17 -20.00 -19.98
CA THR A 150 -3.30 -18.54 -19.82
C THR A 150 -4.71 -18.08 -20.12
N ILE A 151 -5.32 -18.55 -21.21
CA ILE A 151 -6.71 -18.25 -21.57
C ILE A 151 -7.66 -18.65 -20.43
N ARG A 152 -7.43 -19.81 -19.81
CA ARG A 152 -8.20 -20.30 -18.66
C ARG A 152 -7.93 -19.49 -17.40
N LYS A 153 -6.67 -19.22 -17.08
CA LYS A 153 -6.26 -18.46 -15.88
C LYS A 153 -6.89 -17.09 -15.84
N PHE A 154 -6.95 -16.39 -16.96
CA PHE A 154 -7.58 -15.07 -17.07
C PHE A 154 -9.09 -15.11 -17.34
N GLY A 155 -9.67 -16.31 -17.50
CA GLY A 155 -11.09 -16.48 -17.77
C GLY A 155 -11.55 -15.84 -19.08
N LEU A 156 -10.67 -15.78 -20.10
CA LEU A 156 -10.97 -15.11 -21.36
C LEU A 156 -12.18 -15.74 -22.05
N GLY A 157 -13.04 -14.92 -22.61
CA GLY A 157 -14.29 -15.29 -23.19
C GLY A 157 -14.56 -14.66 -24.56
N TYR A 158 -15.72 -14.95 -25.09
CA TYR A 158 -16.21 -14.36 -26.32
C TYR A 158 -17.71 -14.02 -26.18
N SER A 159 -18.08 -12.85 -26.63
CA SER A 159 -19.46 -12.46 -26.85
C SER A 159 -19.77 -12.56 -28.33
N ASP A 160 -20.75 -13.40 -28.69
CA ASP A 160 -21.09 -13.70 -30.08
C ASP A 160 -21.56 -12.44 -30.84
N LYS A 161 -21.69 -12.57 -32.15
CA LYS A 161 -22.15 -11.52 -33.06
C LYS A 161 -23.61 -11.09 -32.85
N TYR A 162 -24.39 -11.87 -32.16
CA TYR A 162 -25.80 -11.56 -31.83
C TYR A 162 -25.86 -10.65 -30.61
N SER A 163 -26.65 -9.60 -30.70
CA SER A 163 -26.64 -8.50 -29.72
C SER A 163 -27.67 -8.67 -28.59
N ASP A 164 -28.24 -9.85 -28.40
CA ASP A 164 -29.24 -10.11 -27.37
C ASP A 164 -29.11 -11.49 -26.67
N ASP A 165 -28.03 -12.22 -26.98
CA ASP A 165 -27.83 -13.57 -26.48
C ASP A 165 -27.59 -13.63 -24.97
N LEU A 166 -26.72 -12.74 -24.45
CA LEU A 166 -26.47 -12.62 -23.00
C LEU A 166 -27.71 -12.11 -22.29
N TYR A 167 -28.42 -11.13 -22.87
CA TYR A 167 -29.68 -10.64 -22.31
C TYR A 167 -30.69 -11.75 -22.13
N LYS A 168 -30.97 -12.54 -23.17
CA LYS A 168 -31.88 -13.67 -23.12
C LYS A 168 -31.45 -14.71 -22.07
N TYR A 169 -30.14 -15.00 -22.01
CA TYR A 169 -29.61 -15.94 -21.02
C TYR A 169 -29.87 -15.47 -19.59
N LEU A 170 -29.58 -14.22 -19.24
CA LEU A 170 -29.77 -13.70 -17.90
C LEU A 170 -31.25 -13.48 -17.55
N LYS A 171 -32.08 -13.11 -18.51
CA LYS A 171 -33.55 -13.08 -18.34
C LYS A 171 -34.09 -14.47 -18.03
N GLY A 172 -33.61 -15.49 -18.72
CA GLY A 172 -33.96 -16.89 -18.45
C GLY A 172 -33.53 -17.39 -17.06
N LYS A 173 -32.57 -16.69 -16.41
CA LYS A 173 -32.16 -16.90 -14.99
C LYS A 173 -33.03 -16.15 -13.99
N GLY A 174 -34.00 -15.34 -14.45
CA GLY A 174 -34.96 -14.63 -13.59
C GLY A 174 -34.55 -13.21 -13.17
N TYR A 175 -33.48 -12.65 -13.72
CA TYR A 175 -33.06 -11.25 -13.38
C TYR A 175 -34.01 -10.23 -14.02
N SER A 176 -34.33 -9.18 -13.26
CA SER A 176 -35.14 -8.05 -13.73
C SER A 176 -34.37 -7.13 -14.68
N ASP A 177 -35.09 -6.44 -15.56
CA ASP A 177 -34.47 -5.48 -16.49
C ASP A 177 -33.80 -4.31 -15.76
N GLU A 178 -34.34 -3.89 -14.63
CA GLU A 178 -33.75 -2.86 -13.79
C GLU A 178 -32.35 -3.25 -13.31
N LEU A 179 -32.22 -4.45 -12.75
CA LEU A 179 -30.96 -4.98 -12.26
C LEU A 179 -29.95 -5.24 -13.39
N LEU A 180 -30.43 -5.75 -14.54
CA LEU A 180 -29.59 -5.95 -15.73
C LEU A 180 -29.06 -4.62 -16.28
N ARG A 181 -29.85 -3.55 -16.25
CA ARG A 181 -29.42 -2.20 -16.65
C ARG A 181 -28.29 -1.67 -15.76
N GLU A 182 -28.38 -1.89 -14.46
CA GLU A 182 -27.36 -1.48 -13.49
C GLU A 182 -26.04 -2.28 -13.59
N SER A 183 -26.07 -3.47 -14.19
CA SER A 183 -24.86 -4.31 -14.35
C SER A 183 -23.81 -3.70 -15.30
N GLY A 184 -24.22 -2.76 -16.17
CA GLY A 184 -23.34 -2.18 -17.19
C GLY A 184 -23.02 -3.14 -18.35
N LEU A 185 -23.67 -4.30 -18.45
CA LEU A 185 -23.51 -5.29 -19.52
C LEU A 185 -24.37 -4.97 -20.74
N PHE A 186 -25.34 -4.09 -20.62
CA PHE A 186 -26.34 -3.81 -21.64
C PHE A 186 -26.42 -2.33 -21.97
N ASN A 187 -26.83 -2.06 -23.19
CA ASN A 187 -27.30 -0.75 -23.62
C ASN A 187 -28.83 -0.79 -23.75
N VAL A 188 -29.47 0.37 -23.69
CA VAL A 188 -30.92 0.51 -23.88
C VAL A 188 -31.17 1.44 -25.05
N ASP A 189 -31.98 0.99 -25.99
CA ASP A 189 -32.43 1.78 -27.14
C ASP A 189 -33.96 1.87 -27.11
N GLU A 190 -34.52 3.03 -27.40
CA GLU A 190 -35.98 3.25 -27.35
C GLU A 190 -36.78 2.35 -28.27
N ARG A 191 -36.18 1.91 -29.40
CA ARG A 191 -36.85 1.07 -30.41
C ARG A 191 -36.54 -0.40 -30.27
N ARG A 192 -35.30 -0.75 -29.85
CA ARG A 192 -34.83 -2.15 -29.77
C ARG A 192 -34.94 -2.72 -28.37
N GLY A 193 -35.18 -1.89 -27.37
CA GLY A 193 -35.12 -2.32 -25.96
C GLY A 193 -33.68 -2.52 -25.48
N MET A 194 -33.49 -3.49 -24.59
CA MET A 194 -32.18 -3.81 -24.02
C MET A 194 -31.41 -4.78 -24.92
N TYR A 195 -30.12 -4.50 -25.14
CA TYR A 195 -29.23 -5.33 -25.95
C TYR A 195 -27.82 -5.37 -25.39
N ASP A 196 -27.07 -6.43 -25.75
CA ASP A 196 -25.72 -6.70 -25.25
C ASP A 196 -24.74 -5.62 -25.64
N LYS A 197 -23.99 -5.09 -24.68
CA LYS A 197 -22.99 -4.05 -24.90
C LYS A 197 -21.74 -4.58 -25.63
N PHE A 198 -21.36 -5.82 -25.33
CA PHE A 198 -20.07 -6.39 -25.76
C PHE A 198 -20.16 -7.32 -26.97
N TRP A 199 -21.24 -7.30 -27.75
CA TRP A 199 -21.41 -8.20 -28.88
C TRP A 199 -20.23 -8.19 -29.88
N ASN A 200 -19.90 -9.33 -30.44
CA ASN A 200 -18.78 -9.61 -31.34
C ASN A 200 -17.41 -9.17 -30.77
N ARG A 201 -17.11 -9.54 -29.54
CA ARG A 201 -15.87 -9.17 -28.84
C ARG A 201 -15.25 -10.34 -28.09
N VAL A 202 -13.91 -10.41 -28.15
CA VAL A 202 -13.13 -11.14 -27.14
C VAL A 202 -13.29 -10.41 -25.81
N ILE A 203 -13.60 -11.17 -24.76
CA ILE A 203 -13.92 -10.62 -23.44
C ILE A 203 -12.79 -10.90 -22.44
N PHE A 204 -12.43 -9.86 -21.70
CA PHE A 204 -11.46 -9.83 -20.64
C PHE A 204 -12.20 -9.54 -19.33
N PRO A 205 -12.45 -10.54 -18.46
CA PRO A 205 -13.06 -10.28 -17.16
C PRO A 205 -12.13 -9.41 -16.31
N ILE A 206 -12.69 -8.36 -15.71
CA ILE A 206 -11.98 -7.49 -14.77
C ILE A 206 -12.34 -7.97 -13.37
N MET A 207 -11.32 -8.37 -12.60
CA MET A 207 -11.50 -8.90 -11.26
C MET A 207 -11.04 -7.89 -10.20
N ASP A 208 -11.75 -7.85 -9.08
CA ASP A 208 -11.25 -7.18 -7.88
C ASP A 208 -10.16 -8.03 -7.19
N VAL A 209 -9.55 -7.51 -6.15
CA VAL A 209 -8.48 -8.19 -5.40
C VAL A 209 -8.91 -9.54 -4.81
N ASN A 210 -10.21 -9.81 -4.68
CA ASN A 210 -10.77 -11.06 -4.17
C ASN A 210 -11.24 -12.01 -5.29
N ASN A 211 -10.76 -11.83 -6.51
CA ASN A 211 -11.13 -12.63 -7.69
C ASN A 211 -12.63 -12.60 -8.04
N ARG A 212 -13.38 -11.58 -7.61
CA ARG A 212 -14.77 -11.39 -8.03
C ARG A 212 -14.80 -10.57 -9.32
N VAL A 213 -15.60 -10.99 -10.29
CA VAL A 213 -15.74 -10.27 -11.57
C VAL A 213 -16.58 -9.01 -11.33
N ILE A 214 -15.95 -7.86 -11.49
CA ILE A 214 -16.57 -6.53 -11.26
C ILE A 214 -16.91 -5.78 -12.54
N GLY A 215 -16.35 -6.21 -13.68
CA GLY A 215 -16.58 -5.62 -14.98
C GLY A 215 -15.91 -6.40 -16.10
N PHE A 216 -15.93 -5.85 -17.29
CA PHE A 216 -15.38 -6.48 -18.48
C PHE A 216 -14.70 -5.47 -19.39
N GLY A 217 -13.62 -5.91 -20.03
CA GLY A 217 -13.08 -5.32 -21.24
C GLY A 217 -13.49 -6.17 -22.44
N GLY A 218 -13.69 -5.53 -23.58
CA GLY A 218 -14.06 -6.25 -24.82
C GLY A 218 -13.29 -5.73 -26.04
N ARG A 219 -12.52 -6.60 -26.71
CA ARG A 219 -11.85 -6.27 -27.97
C ARG A 219 -12.70 -6.73 -29.15
N VAL A 220 -13.06 -5.81 -30.04
CA VAL A 220 -13.89 -6.14 -31.20
C VAL A 220 -13.19 -7.12 -32.15
N MET A 221 -13.97 -8.06 -32.69
CA MET A 221 -13.54 -8.92 -33.78
C MET A 221 -13.89 -8.27 -35.13
N GLY A 222 -12.88 -8.09 -36.00
CA GLY A 222 -13.00 -7.34 -37.25
C GLY A 222 -12.81 -5.83 -37.07
N ASP A 223 -13.37 -5.03 -38.02
CA ASP A 223 -13.09 -3.59 -38.17
C ASP A 223 -14.00 -2.67 -37.34
N GLY A 224 -14.75 -3.23 -36.40
CA GLY A 224 -15.65 -2.45 -35.55
C GLY A 224 -14.94 -1.45 -34.64
N LYS A 225 -15.62 -0.36 -34.32
CA LYS A 225 -15.11 0.67 -33.38
C LYS A 225 -16.01 0.77 -32.15
N PRO A 226 -15.48 1.08 -30.98
CA PRO A 226 -14.05 1.21 -30.64
C PRO A 226 -13.35 -0.15 -30.62
N LYS A 227 -12.02 -0.18 -30.88
CA LYS A 227 -11.20 -1.40 -30.83
C LYS A 227 -11.30 -2.09 -29.47
N TYR A 228 -11.19 -1.33 -28.38
CA TYR A 228 -11.44 -1.78 -27.01
C TYR A 228 -12.61 -1.02 -26.39
N LEU A 229 -13.45 -1.72 -25.67
CA LEU A 229 -14.60 -1.21 -24.94
C LEU A 229 -14.57 -1.74 -23.52
N ASN A 230 -14.77 -0.89 -22.53
CA ASN A 230 -14.81 -1.28 -21.11
C ASN A 230 -16.22 -1.11 -20.53
N SER A 231 -16.53 -1.87 -19.47
CA SER A 231 -17.72 -1.62 -18.65
C SER A 231 -17.78 -0.15 -18.23
N PRO A 232 -18.95 0.45 -18.12
CA PRO A 232 -19.12 1.74 -17.48
C PRO A 232 -18.83 1.64 -15.98
N GLU A 233 -18.77 2.78 -15.30
CA GLU A 233 -18.81 2.81 -13.83
C GLU A 233 -20.12 2.19 -13.33
N THR A 234 -20.04 1.37 -12.28
CA THR A 234 -21.20 0.72 -11.65
C THR A 234 -21.04 0.76 -10.12
N LYS A 235 -22.05 0.28 -9.39
CA LYS A 235 -21.96 0.15 -7.91
C LYS A 235 -20.86 -0.81 -7.44
N ILE A 236 -20.34 -1.65 -8.33
CA ILE A 236 -19.28 -2.63 -8.02
C ILE A 236 -17.98 -2.38 -8.76
N PHE A 237 -17.94 -1.43 -9.71
CA PHE A 237 -16.78 -1.17 -10.56
C PHE A 237 -16.46 0.32 -10.67
N ASP A 238 -15.26 0.69 -10.25
CA ASP A 238 -14.67 2.03 -10.36
C ASP A 238 -13.32 1.89 -11.08
N LYS A 239 -13.23 2.40 -12.31
CA LYS A 239 -12.01 2.32 -13.14
C LYS A 239 -10.84 3.04 -12.51
N SER A 240 -11.10 4.11 -11.76
CA SER A 240 -10.05 4.94 -11.16
C SER A 240 -9.39 4.30 -9.94
N ARG A 241 -9.94 3.19 -9.45
CA ARG A 241 -9.52 2.47 -8.24
C ARG A 241 -9.28 0.98 -8.46
N ASN A 242 -9.27 0.53 -9.70
CA ASN A 242 -9.04 -0.87 -10.04
C ASN A 242 -7.96 -0.99 -11.12
N LEU A 243 -7.10 -2.00 -10.99
CA LEU A 243 -6.06 -2.33 -11.96
C LEU A 243 -6.26 -3.76 -12.44
N TYR A 244 -6.16 -3.95 -13.76
CA TYR A 244 -6.21 -5.28 -14.35
C TYR A 244 -5.01 -6.12 -13.94
N GLY A 245 -5.23 -7.37 -13.58
CA GLY A 245 -4.18 -8.30 -13.13
C GLY A 245 -3.77 -8.14 -11.67
N LEU A 246 -4.29 -7.14 -10.95
CA LEU A 246 -3.91 -6.90 -9.55
C LEU A 246 -4.32 -8.04 -8.62
N ASN A 247 -5.42 -8.73 -8.90
CA ASN A 247 -5.86 -9.92 -8.17
C ASN A 247 -4.79 -11.02 -8.10
N VAL A 248 -3.95 -11.14 -9.12
CA VAL A 248 -2.79 -12.04 -9.14
C VAL A 248 -1.53 -11.34 -8.64
N ALA A 249 -1.29 -10.12 -9.11
CA ALA A 249 -0.07 -9.37 -8.80
C ALA A 249 0.08 -9.06 -7.31
N ARG A 250 -1.01 -8.95 -6.55
CA ARG A 250 -1.00 -8.70 -5.09
C ARG A 250 -0.25 -9.75 -4.28
N THR A 251 -0.12 -10.97 -4.79
CA THR A 251 0.59 -12.07 -4.11
C THR A 251 2.04 -12.20 -4.55
N THR A 252 2.54 -11.27 -5.35
CA THR A 252 3.94 -11.29 -5.82
C THR A 252 4.91 -11.09 -4.65
N ARG A 253 6.06 -11.75 -4.74
CA ARG A 253 7.20 -11.53 -3.83
C ARG A 253 8.21 -10.50 -4.36
N LYS A 254 7.95 -9.92 -5.54
CA LYS A 254 8.77 -8.83 -6.09
C LYS A 254 8.48 -7.54 -5.32
N ASN A 255 9.50 -6.72 -5.10
CA ASN A 255 9.36 -5.44 -4.37
C ASN A 255 8.73 -4.33 -5.22
N TYR A 256 8.32 -4.63 -6.45
CA TYR A 256 7.78 -3.69 -7.42
C TYR A 256 6.63 -4.28 -8.21
N LEU A 257 5.74 -3.43 -8.71
CA LEU A 257 4.76 -3.76 -9.73
C LEU A 257 5.23 -3.23 -11.09
N ILE A 258 4.82 -3.91 -12.17
CA ILE A 258 5.04 -3.47 -13.56
C ILE A 258 3.72 -2.91 -14.06
N LEU A 259 3.68 -1.62 -14.41
CA LEU A 259 2.50 -0.95 -14.93
C LEU A 259 2.56 -0.90 -16.45
N CYS A 260 1.70 -1.68 -17.10
CA CYS A 260 1.54 -1.79 -18.55
C CYS A 260 0.37 -0.92 -19.04
N GLU A 261 0.23 -0.78 -20.39
CA GLU A 261 -0.86 -0.01 -20.99
C GLU A 261 -2.19 -0.76 -21.05
N GLY A 262 -2.16 -2.06 -21.35
CA GLY A 262 -3.37 -2.78 -21.69
C GLY A 262 -3.47 -4.23 -21.20
N TYR A 263 -4.63 -4.83 -21.47
CA TYR A 263 -4.95 -6.20 -21.09
C TYR A 263 -3.98 -7.23 -21.64
N MET A 264 -3.65 -7.10 -22.95
CA MET A 264 -2.80 -8.09 -23.62
C MET A 264 -1.38 -8.07 -23.08
N ASP A 265 -0.85 -6.89 -22.74
CA ASP A 265 0.50 -6.75 -22.19
C ASP A 265 0.59 -7.47 -20.84
N VAL A 266 -0.40 -7.23 -19.96
CA VAL A 266 -0.48 -7.91 -18.67
C VAL A 266 -0.57 -9.42 -18.84
N ILE A 267 -1.43 -9.91 -19.75
CA ILE A 267 -1.62 -11.34 -19.97
C ILE A 267 -0.34 -11.98 -20.52
N ALA A 268 0.32 -11.34 -21.49
CA ALA A 268 1.59 -11.79 -22.06
C ALA A 268 2.70 -11.84 -20.99
N MET A 269 2.79 -10.79 -20.18
CA MET A 269 3.72 -10.71 -19.06
C MET A 269 3.51 -11.83 -18.05
N HIS A 270 2.26 -12.08 -17.63
CA HIS A 270 1.93 -13.16 -16.71
C HIS A 270 2.25 -14.53 -17.29
N GLN A 271 2.01 -14.73 -18.60
CA GLN A 271 2.38 -15.98 -19.30
C GLN A 271 3.89 -16.20 -19.30
N ALA A 272 4.66 -15.12 -19.43
CA ALA A 272 6.13 -15.15 -19.39
C ALA A 272 6.72 -15.26 -17.97
N GLY A 273 5.88 -15.35 -16.92
CA GLY A 273 6.29 -15.48 -15.52
C GLY A 273 6.34 -14.17 -14.73
N PHE A 274 6.11 -13.02 -15.34
CA PHE A 274 6.09 -11.71 -14.67
C PHE A 274 4.71 -11.43 -14.07
N THR A 275 4.36 -12.17 -13.02
CA THR A 275 3.02 -12.14 -12.41
C THR A 275 2.73 -10.88 -11.59
N ASN A 276 3.68 -9.96 -11.49
CA ASN A 276 3.56 -8.64 -10.89
C ASN A 276 3.17 -7.53 -11.89
N ALA A 277 2.76 -7.88 -13.11
CA ALA A 277 2.28 -6.94 -14.10
C ALA A 277 0.81 -6.58 -13.88
N VAL A 278 0.49 -5.28 -14.02
CA VAL A 278 -0.85 -4.72 -13.91
C VAL A 278 -1.07 -3.66 -14.99
N ALA A 279 -2.33 -3.33 -15.31
CA ALA A 279 -2.64 -2.23 -16.23
C ALA A 279 -3.82 -1.39 -15.75
N SER A 280 -3.86 -0.13 -16.18
CA SER A 280 -5.05 0.70 -16.05
C SER A 280 -6.15 0.26 -17.02
N LEU A 281 -7.39 0.65 -16.72
CA LEU A 281 -8.59 0.14 -17.42
C LEU A 281 -9.10 1.10 -18.50
N GLY A 282 -8.22 1.45 -19.44
CA GLY A 282 -8.54 2.40 -20.54
C GLY A 282 -8.68 3.84 -20.07
N THR A 283 -8.05 4.16 -18.94
CA THR A 283 -7.93 5.51 -18.38
C THR A 283 -6.45 5.79 -18.09
N ALA A 284 -6.06 7.07 -18.05
CA ALA A 284 -4.75 7.42 -17.51
C ALA A 284 -4.64 6.99 -16.04
N LEU A 285 -3.41 6.81 -15.54
CA LEU A 285 -3.17 6.58 -14.13
C LEU A 285 -3.77 7.71 -13.28
N THR A 286 -4.46 7.36 -12.20
CA THR A 286 -5.11 8.31 -11.29
C THR A 286 -4.45 8.28 -9.91
N SER A 287 -4.75 9.28 -9.07
CA SER A 287 -4.36 9.25 -7.64
C SER A 287 -4.97 8.07 -6.88
N GLY A 288 -6.17 7.61 -7.30
CA GLY A 288 -6.80 6.41 -6.76
C GLY A 288 -6.00 5.15 -7.08
N HIS A 289 -5.48 5.02 -8.32
CA HIS A 289 -4.57 3.95 -8.70
C HIS A 289 -3.25 4.01 -7.92
N ALA A 290 -2.65 5.18 -7.78
CA ALA A 290 -1.40 5.35 -7.03
C ALA A 290 -1.57 4.99 -5.56
N SER A 291 -2.68 5.39 -4.93
CA SER A 291 -3.04 5.01 -3.56
C SER A 291 -3.27 3.50 -3.42
N LEU A 292 -3.87 2.87 -4.44
CA LEU A 292 -4.04 1.42 -4.48
C LEU A 292 -2.69 0.71 -4.59
N VAL A 293 -1.82 1.13 -5.52
CA VAL A 293 -0.47 0.59 -5.72
C VAL A 293 0.37 0.69 -4.46
N LYS A 294 0.33 1.83 -3.75
CA LYS A 294 1.07 2.07 -2.50
C LYS A 294 0.79 1.01 -1.43
N ARG A 295 -0.40 0.40 -1.43
CA ARG A 295 -0.78 -0.67 -0.47
C ARG A 295 -0.01 -1.97 -0.71
N TYR A 296 0.54 -2.17 -1.92
CA TYR A 296 1.18 -3.41 -2.34
C TYR A 296 2.67 -3.28 -2.58
N THR A 297 3.14 -2.08 -2.94
CA THR A 297 4.55 -1.83 -3.21
C THR A 297 4.92 -0.37 -3.01
N LYS A 298 6.22 -0.13 -2.80
CA LYS A 298 6.81 1.21 -2.79
C LYS A 298 7.44 1.60 -4.14
N GLU A 299 7.51 0.68 -5.11
CA GLU A 299 8.16 0.90 -6.39
C GLU A 299 7.32 0.39 -7.56
N VAL A 300 7.28 1.16 -8.65
CA VAL A 300 6.63 0.81 -9.91
C VAL A 300 7.60 0.94 -11.08
N LEU A 301 7.65 -0.08 -11.92
CA LEU A 301 8.28 -0.01 -13.23
C LEU A 301 7.22 0.38 -14.26
N LEU A 302 7.36 1.55 -14.86
CA LEU A 302 6.49 2.03 -15.93
C LEU A 302 6.92 1.39 -17.25
N LEU A 303 6.09 0.52 -17.78
CA LEU A 303 6.29 -0.23 -19.01
C LEU A 303 5.20 0.13 -20.01
N TYR A 304 5.31 1.32 -20.59
CA TYR A 304 4.40 1.82 -21.60
C TYR A 304 5.01 1.65 -23.00
N ASP A 305 4.18 1.73 -24.03
CA ASP A 305 4.61 1.65 -25.43
C ASP A 305 5.73 2.66 -25.71
N SER A 306 6.68 2.29 -26.54
CA SER A 306 7.84 3.13 -26.88
C SER A 306 7.49 4.29 -27.83
N ASP A 307 6.21 4.51 -28.12
CA ASP A 307 5.71 5.59 -28.96
C ASP A 307 5.45 6.90 -28.17
N GLY A 308 5.12 7.96 -28.90
CA GLY A 308 4.86 9.27 -28.29
C GLY A 308 3.64 9.30 -27.35
N ALA A 309 2.70 8.36 -27.47
CA ALA A 309 1.54 8.27 -26.58
C ALA A 309 1.94 7.64 -25.24
N GLY A 310 2.71 6.55 -25.28
CA GLY A 310 3.25 5.89 -24.08
C GLY A 310 4.22 6.79 -23.30
N ILE A 311 5.10 7.53 -23.99
CA ILE A 311 5.96 8.54 -23.36
C ILE A 311 5.13 9.59 -22.61
N ARG A 312 4.09 10.13 -23.24
CA ARG A 312 3.19 11.10 -22.57
C ARG A 312 2.42 10.48 -21.40
N ALA A 313 2.08 9.19 -21.48
CA ALA A 313 1.44 8.47 -20.38
C ALA A 313 2.41 8.31 -19.19
N ALA A 314 3.67 7.95 -19.45
CA ALA A 314 4.72 7.86 -18.42
C ALA A 314 4.95 9.22 -17.73
N LEU A 315 5.11 10.30 -18.51
CA LEU A 315 5.30 11.65 -17.98
C LEU A 315 4.14 12.12 -17.08
N ARG A 316 2.90 11.69 -17.37
CA ARG A 316 1.75 11.97 -16.51
C ARG A 316 1.70 11.09 -15.27
N ALA A 317 2.12 9.83 -15.37
CA ALA A 317 2.08 8.88 -14.26
C ALA A 317 3.12 9.19 -13.17
N ILE A 318 4.33 9.63 -13.55
CA ILE A 318 5.45 9.91 -12.65
C ILE A 318 5.07 10.85 -11.49
N PRO A 319 4.53 12.06 -11.71
CA PRO A 319 4.18 12.95 -10.60
C PRO A 319 3.07 12.38 -9.71
N ILE A 320 2.09 11.67 -10.28
CA ILE A 320 0.98 11.05 -9.53
C ILE A 320 1.50 9.97 -8.58
N LEU A 321 2.42 9.11 -9.04
CA LEU A 321 3.05 8.08 -8.21
C LEU A 321 3.89 8.71 -7.11
N ARG A 322 4.67 9.73 -7.45
CA ARG A 322 5.51 10.45 -6.50
C ARG A 322 4.70 11.13 -5.39
N GLU A 323 3.61 11.83 -5.73
CA GLU A 323 2.69 12.46 -4.76
C GLU A 323 2.10 11.42 -3.79
N ALA A 324 1.87 10.19 -4.26
CA ALA A 324 1.43 9.09 -3.42
C ALA A 324 2.57 8.47 -2.59
N GLY A 325 3.82 8.87 -2.77
CA GLY A 325 4.99 8.29 -2.11
C GLY A 325 5.42 6.94 -2.68
N VAL A 326 5.14 6.70 -3.97
CA VAL A 326 5.59 5.52 -4.72
C VAL A 326 6.71 5.94 -5.67
N THR A 327 7.87 5.30 -5.55
CA THR A 327 8.98 5.52 -6.48
C THR A 327 8.67 4.89 -7.83
N SER A 328 9.17 5.49 -8.91
CA SER A 328 8.96 4.94 -10.26
C SER A 328 10.24 4.93 -11.06
N ARG A 329 10.41 3.89 -11.87
CA ARG A 329 11.43 3.80 -12.91
C ARG A 329 10.75 3.51 -14.25
N VAL A 330 11.37 3.91 -15.36
CA VAL A 330 10.83 3.73 -16.71
C VAL A 330 11.64 2.69 -17.45
N VAL A 331 10.96 1.71 -18.03
CA VAL A 331 11.57 0.64 -18.84
C VAL A 331 11.46 1.00 -20.30
N SER A 332 12.59 1.02 -21.01
CA SER A 332 12.59 1.20 -22.46
C SER A 332 12.68 -0.15 -23.16
N LEU A 333 11.75 -0.42 -24.06
CA LEU A 333 11.71 -1.66 -24.85
C LEU A 333 12.33 -1.51 -26.24
N LYS A 334 12.86 -0.35 -26.58
CA LYS A 334 13.44 -0.13 -27.91
C LYS A 334 14.48 -1.21 -28.26
N PRO A 335 14.47 -1.74 -29.51
CA PRO A 335 13.67 -1.29 -30.65
C PRO A 335 12.23 -1.85 -30.72
N TRP A 336 11.83 -2.72 -29.78
CA TRP A 336 10.54 -3.39 -29.77
C TRP A 336 9.43 -2.43 -29.32
N LYS A 337 8.22 -2.69 -29.81
CA LYS A 337 7.08 -1.78 -29.57
C LYS A 337 6.46 -1.99 -28.20
N ASP A 338 6.19 -3.23 -27.85
CA ASP A 338 5.46 -3.62 -26.63
C ASP A 338 6.12 -4.83 -25.93
N PRO A 339 5.74 -5.18 -24.70
CA PRO A 339 6.31 -6.29 -23.95
C PRO A 339 6.13 -7.66 -24.61
N ASP A 340 5.00 -7.87 -25.29
CA ASP A 340 4.70 -9.14 -25.97
C ASP A 340 5.69 -9.37 -27.13
N GLU A 341 5.93 -8.33 -27.92
CA GLU A 341 6.89 -8.36 -29.01
C GLU A 341 8.32 -8.57 -28.49
N PHE A 342 8.72 -7.85 -27.45
CA PHE A 342 10.06 -8.00 -26.84
C PHE A 342 10.30 -9.44 -26.38
N ILE A 343 9.39 -9.99 -25.58
CA ILE A 343 9.56 -11.33 -24.97
C ILE A 343 9.59 -12.43 -26.05
N LYS A 344 8.80 -12.29 -27.12
CA LYS A 344 8.81 -13.24 -28.23
C LYS A 344 10.11 -13.28 -29.00
N ASN A 345 10.80 -12.15 -29.12
CA ASN A 345 12.04 -12.05 -29.89
C ASN A 345 13.30 -12.27 -29.04
N GLU A 346 13.34 -11.76 -27.83
CA GLU A 346 14.54 -11.75 -26.97
C GLU A 346 14.45 -12.73 -25.79
N GLY A 347 13.25 -13.16 -25.43
CA GLY A 347 13.00 -14.08 -24.32
C GLY A 347 12.83 -13.40 -22.95
N ALA A 348 12.42 -14.19 -21.97
CA ALA A 348 12.11 -13.73 -20.62
C ALA A 348 13.35 -13.30 -19.82
N GLU A 349 14.50 -13.95 -20.02
CA GLU A 349 15.75 -13.61 -19.33
C GLU A 349 16.26 -12.22 -19.75
N ALA A 350 16.28 -11.93 -21.05
CA ALA A 350 16.65 -10.61 -21.58
C ALA A 350 15.65 -9.53 -21.10
N PHE A 351 14.40 -9.90 -20.95
CA PHE A 351 13.40 -8.99 -20.42
C PHE A 351 13.62 -8.68 -18.91
N GLU A 352 13.95 -9.68 -18.08
CA GLU A 352 14.33 -9.47 -16.67
C GLU A 352 15.55 -8.53 -16.55
N GLU A 353 16.55 -8.72 -17.42
CA GLU A 353 17.70 -7.82 -17.48
C GLU A 353 17.30 -6.39 -17.84
N ARG A 354 16.37 -6.23 -18.78
CA ARG A 354 15.83 -4.92 -19.16
C ARG A 354 15.11 -4.24 -18.00
N LEU A 355 14.35 -4.98 -17.19
CA LEU A 355 13.70 -4.46 -15.99
C LEU A 355 14.71 -3.99 -14.94
N ASN A 356 15.81 -4.74 -14.77
CA ASN A 356 16.89 -4.39 -13.82
C ASN A 356 17.59 -3.07 -14.22
N HIS A 357 17.67 -2.78 -15.53
CA HIS A 357 18.25 -1.55 -16.08
C HIS A 357 17.21 -0.44 -16.32
N ALA A 358 16.05 -0.52 -15.67
CA ALA A 358 15.04 0.54 -15.76
C ALA A 358 15.61 1.88 -15.29
N MET A 359 15.36 2.92 -16.07
CA MET A 359 15.86 4.28 -15.83
C MET A 359 15.06 4.96 -14.70
N ASP A 360 15.75 5.68 -13.83
CA ASP A 360 15.11 6.56 -12.85
C ASP A 360 14.13 7.53 -13.53
N SER A 361 12.97 7.75 -12.92
CA SER A 361 11.89 8.53 -13.52
C SER A 361 12.22 10.01 -13.67
N PHE A 362 13.03 10.59 -12.77
CA PHE A 362 13.46 11.98 -12.90
C PHE A 362 14.43 12.13 -14.07
N MET A 363 15.43 11.25 -14.17
CA MET A 363 16.39 11.25 -15.29
C MET A 363 15.70 10.94 -16.63
N PHE A 364 14.68 10.08 -16.63
CA PHE A 364 13.84 9.89 -17.83
C PHE A 364 13.19 11.19 -18.29
N ARG A 365 12.64 12.00 -17.37
CA ARG A 365 12.09 13.33 -17.70
C ARG A 365 13.16 14.27 -18.26
N VAL A 366 14.38 14.21 -17.72
CA VAL A 366 15.52 15.00 -18.22
C VAL A 366 15.87 14.59 -19.65
N HIS A 367 15.95 13.27 -19.95
CA HIS A 367 16.22 12.77 -21.29
C HIS A 367 15.13 13.13 -22.32
N ILE A 368 13.87 13.13 -21.89
CA ILE A 368 12.80 13.57 -22.79
C ILE A 368 12.89 15.08 -23.05
N ALA A 369 13.21 15.88 -22.02
CA ALA A 369 13.40 17.32 -22.17
C ALA A 369 14.57 17.66 -23.09
N GLU A 370 15.69 16.89 -23.04
CA GLU A 370 16.81 17.07 -23.96
C GLU A 370 16.38 17.06 -25.43
N GLN A 371 15.44 16.18 -25.79
CA GLN A 371 14.96 16.04 -27.18
C GLN A 371 14.16 17.26 -27.68
N GLU A 372 13.72 18.14 -26.81
CA GLU A 372 12.98 19.36 -27.12
C GLU A 372 13.90 20.54 -27.53
N PHE A 373 15.21 20.41 -27.28
CA PHE A 373 16.17 21.51 -27.46
C PHE A 373 17.30 21.15 -28.43
N ALA A 374 17.80 22.17 -29.14
CA ALA A 374 18.98 22.05 -30.01
C ALA A 374 20.26 22.01 -29.15
N MET A 375 20.68 20.81 -28.74
CA MET A 375 21.84 20.63 -27.85
C MET A 375 23.20 20.91 -28.51
N ASP A 376 23.24 21.08 -29.79
CA ASP A 376 24.39 21.53 -30.58
C ASP A 376 24.61 23.06 -30.52
N ALA A 377 23.61 23.84 -30.10
CA ALA A 377 23.64 25.28 -30.00
C ALA A 377 23.65 25.77 -28.54
N PRO A 378 24.49 26.78 -28.18
CA PRO A 378 24.56 27.32 -26.80
C PRO A 378 23.21 27.81 -26.26
N GLN A 379 22.34 28.34 -27.14
CA GLN A 379 21.01 28.80 -26.74
C GLN A 379 20.11 27.61 -26.33
N GLY A 380 20.13 26.53 -27.10
CA GLY A 380 19.36 25.32 -26.77
C GLY A 380 19.84 24.66 -25.48
N GLN A 381 21.17 24.57 -25.29
CA GLN A 381 21.78 24.10 -24.02
C GLN A 381 21.32 24.94 -22.84
N ASN A 382 21.32 26.26 -22.97
CA ASN A 382 20.87 27.16 -21.91
C ASN A 382 19.40 26.93 -21.53
N GLN A 383 18.53 26.79 -22.53
CA GLN A 383 17.10 26.51 -22.33
C GLN A 383 16.88 25.13 -21.69
N PHE A 384 17.63 24.11 -22.11
CA PHE A 384 17.59 22.78 -21.52
C PHE A 384 17.95 22.81 -20.02
N PHE A 385 19.07 23.46 -19.65
CA PHE A 385 19.47 23.56 -18.23
C PHE A 385 18.52 24.43 -17.41
N GLU A 386 17.86 25.41 -17.99
CA GLU A 386 16.78 26.15 -17.34
C GLU A 386 15.55 25.23 -17.07
N ARG A 387 15.21 24.37 -18.04
CA ARG A 387 14.17 23.36 -17.89
C ARG A 387 14.52 22.35 -16.78
N CYS A 388 15.76 21.86 -16.74
CA CYS A 388 16.25 20.98 -15.68
C CYS A 388 16.17 21.66 -14.29
N ALA A 389 16.56 22.93 -14.18
CA ALA A 389 16.45 23.68 -12.93
C ALA A 389 14.99 23.84 -12.48
N GLY A 390 14.05 24.03 -13.40
CA GLY A 390 12.62 24.03 -13.13
C GLY A 390 12.11 22.69 -12.58
N MET A 391 12.53 21.57 -13.16
CA MET A 391 12.19 20.22 -12.65
C MET A 391 12.80 19.93 -11.28
N LEU A 392 14.02 20.41 -11.01
CA LEU A 392 14.68 20.28 -9.70
C LEU A 392 13.93 21.03 -8.59
N LEU A 393 13.25 22.13 -8.90
CA LEU A 393 12.42 22.87 -7.94
C LEU A 393 11.16 22.10 -7.49
N GLU A 394 10.70 21.11 -8.26
CA GLU A 394 9.61 20.23 -7.86
C GLU A 394 10.01 19.28 -6.71
N LEU A 395 11.33 19.11 -6.47
CA LEU A 395 11.90 18.28 -5.42
C LEU A 395 11.92 19.07 -4.11
N SER A 396 11.13 18.64 -3.11
CA SER A 396 11.08 19.32 -1.81
C SER A 396 12.30 19.03 -0.93
N ASP A 397 12.87 17.83 -1.05
CA ASP A 397 14.06 17.43 -0.29
C ASP A 397 15.34 17.99 -0.92
N GLU A 398 16.14 18.69 -0.10
CA GLU A 398 17.36 19.34 -0.56
C GLU A 398 18.46 18.32 -0.90
N LEU A 399 18.56 17.23 -0.15
CA LEU A 399 19.55 16.18 -0.41
C LEU A 399 19.23 15.47 -1.72
N GLU A 400 17.96 15.07 -1.91
CA GLU A 400 17.48 14.47 -3.16
C GLU A 400 17.78 15.39 -4.36
N ARG A 401 17.48 16.70 -4.23
CA ARG A 401 17.76 17.71 -5.25
C ARG A 401 19.24 17.78 -5.60
N ASN A 402 20.12 17.78 -4.60
CA ASN A 402 21.56 17.82 -4.81
C ASN A 402 22.08 16.56 -5.52
N LEU A 403 21.56 15.37 -5.17
CA LEU A 403 21.91 14.11 -5.85
C LEU A 403 21.51 14.14 -7.34
N TYR A 404 20.34 14.69 -7.68
CA TYR A 404 19.95 14.84 -9.07
C TYR A 404 20.72 15.94 -9.81
N ILE A 405 21.17 16.99 -9.14
CA ILE A 405 22.12 17.96 -9.73
C ILE A 405 23.41 17.24 -10.14
N GLU A 406 23.97 16.41 -9.26
CA GLU A 406 25.17 15.63 -9.57
C GLU A 406 24.93 14.64 -10.71
N ALA A 407 23.77 13.97 -10.75
CA ALA A 407 23.40 13.05 -11.83
C ALA A 407 23.33 13.78 -13.19
N ILE A 408 22.69 14.95 -13.23
CA ILE A 408 22.62 15.78 -14.44
C ILE A 408 24.02 16.20 -14.87
N VAL A 409 24.86 16.67 -13.96
CA VAL A 409 26.25 17.10 -14.30
C VAL A 409 27.09 15.93 -14.76
N LYS A 410 26.97 14.76 -14.15
CA LYS A 410 27.67 13.54 -14.59
C LYS A 410 27.36 13.20 -16.05
N GLU A 411 26.14 13.39 -16.48
CA GLU A 411 25.69 13.02 -17.83
C GLU A 411 25.90 14.15 -18.85
N TYR A 412 25.64 15.39 -18.45
CA TYR A 412 25.61 16.55 -19.33
C TYR A 412 26.77 17.53 -19.11
N GLY A 413 27.72 17.24 -18.20
CA GLY A 413 28.88 18.08 -17.94
C GLY A 413 29.80 18.31 -19.15
N ARG A 414 29.70 17.43 -20.18
CA ARG A 414 30.36 17.62 -21.48
C ARG A 414 30.01 18.95 -22.17
N TYR A 415 28.90 19.57 -21.79
CA TYR A 415 28.48 20.89 -22.29
C TYR A 415 29.04 22.06 -21.45
N GLY A 416 30.02 21.80 -20.56
CA GLY A 416 30.69 22.83 -19.77
C GLY A 416 29.90 23.35 -18.57
N VAL A 417 28.88 22.62 -18.11
CA VAL A 417 28.05 22.99 -16.97
C VAL A 417 28.49 22.21 -15.72
N GLY A 418 28.68 22.94 -14.60
CA GLY A 418 29.02 22.36 -13.31
C GLY A 418 27.85 22.36 -12.32
N THR A 419 28.04 21.70 -11.16
CA THR A 419 27.03 21.62 -10.09
C THR A 419 26.61 23.00 -9.58
N GLU A 420 27.57 23.92 -9.43
CA GLU A 420 27.31 25.29 -8.99
C GLU A 420 26.48 26.09 -10.01
N ASP A 421 26.65 25.83 -11.32
CA ASP A 421 25.88 26.53 -12.35
C ASP A 421 24.42 26.14 -12.30
N ILE A 422 24.13 24.83 -12.13
CA ILE A 422 22.76 24.35 -11.99
C ILE A 422 22.16 24.85 -10.67
N ARG A 423 22.92 24.81 -9.56
CA ARG A 423 22.48 25.28 -8.25
C ARG A 423 22.10 26.76 -8.26
N LYS A 424 22.92 27.62 -8.90
CA LYS A 424 22.62 29.05 -9.11
C LYS A 424 21.34 29.26 -9.90
N ARG A 425 21.11 28.46 -10.95
CA ARG A 425 19.87 28.53 -11.75
C ARG A 425 18.64 28.15 -10.92
N VAL A 426 18.72 27.06 -10.16
CA VAL A 426 17.65 26.61 -9.25
C VAL A 426 17.32 27.73 -8.26
N ASN A 427 18.34 28.32 -7.60
CA ASN A 427 18.14 29.41 -6.65
C ASN A 427 17.56 30.67 -7.32
N THR A 428 18.01 31.01 -8.52
CA THR A 428 17.50 32.16 -9.26
C THR A 428 16.04 31.99 -9.64
N LEU A 429 15.62 30.79 -10.06
CA LEU A 429 14.22 30.47 -10.37
C LEU A 429 13.36 30.47 -9.10
N ALA A 430 13.88 29.95 -8.00
CA ALA A 430 13.20 29.99 -6.70
C ALA A 430 12.91 31.42 -6.23
N LEU A 431 13.88 32.34 -6.42
CA LEU A 431 13.73 33.76 -6.04
C LEU A 431 12.80 34.54 -7.00
N LYS A 432 12.78 34.22 -8.29
CA LYS A 432 11.92 34.89 -9.28
C LYS A 432 10.42 34.55 -9.11
N GLY A 433 10.08 33.56 -8.29
CA GLY A 433 8.73 33.03 -8.15
C GLY A 433 8.25 32.42 -9.47
N THR A 434 7.94 31.16 -9.51
CA THR A 434 7.22 30.58 -10.65
C THR A 434 5.94 31.38 -10.87
N PRO A 435 5.56 31.73 -12.13
CA PRO A 435 4.25 32.32 -12.40
C PRO A 435 3.20 31.41 -11.78
N ALA A 436 2.30 31.99 -11.02
CA ALA A 436 1.27 31.29 -10.26
C ALA A 436 0.34 30.52 -11.21
N GLU A 437 0.71 29.34 -11.63
CA GLU A 437 -0.24 28.29 -11.95
C GLU A 437 -0.81 27.83 -10.60
N LYS A 438 -2.08 28.09 -10.45
CA LYS A 438 -2.96 27.88 -9.30
C LYS A 438 -2.36 26.88 -8.29
N ARG A 439 -1.81 27.40 -7.19
CA ARG A 439 -1.62 26.64 -5.97
C ARG A 439 -3.01 26.17 -5.53
N ILE A 440 -3.35 24.95 -5.88
CA ILE A 440 -4.23 24.17 -5.04
C ILE A 440 -3.41 23.95 -3.78
N GLN A 441 -3.78 24.67 -2.72
CA GLN A 441 -3.18 24.43 -1.41
C GLN A 441 -3.40 22.96 -1.07
N PRO A 442 -2.35 22.15 -0.92
CA PRO A 442 -2.51 20.88 -0.27
C PRO A 442 -2.87 21.21 1.18
N LYS A 443 -4.02 20.73 1.63
CA LYS A 443 -4.26 20.62 3.06
C LYS A 443 -3.04 19.91 3.64
N SER A 444 -2.39 20.59 4.55
CA SER A 444 -1.20 20.20 5.27
C SER A 444 -1.31 18.78 5.82
N GLY A 445 -0.74 17.84 5.10
CA GLY A 445 -0.22 16.61 5.61
C GLY A 445 1.26 16.65 5.27
N THR A 446 2.06 17.19 6.14
CA THR A 446 3.51 17.15 6.12
C THR A 446 3.94 15.68 6.01
N PRO A 447 4.80 15.29 5.05
CA PRO A 447 5.59 14.10 5.23
C PRO A 447 6.51 14.40 6.42
N GLU A 448 6.27 13.73 7.52
CA GLU A 448 7.22 13.75 8.61
C GLU A 448 8.56 13.24 8.08
N THR A 449 9.48 14.16 7.82
CA THR A 449 10.90 13.85 7.92
C THR A 449 11.05 13.07 9.21
N LYS A 450 11.58 11.85 9.15
CA LYS A 450 11.98 11.09 10.35
C LYS A 450 12.84 12.06 11.19
N LYS A 451 12.21 12.76 12.14
CA LYS A 451 12.90 13.52 13.16
C LYS A 451 13.89 12.55 13.77
N LYS A 452 15.15 12.92 13.85
CA LYS A 452 16.14 12.20 14.66
C LYS A 452 15.47 11.99 16.01
N GLU A 453 15.24 10.76 16.36
CA GLU A 453 14.57 10.34 17.58
C GLU A 453 15.27 11.02 18.76
N SER A 454 14.52 11.82 19.51
CA SER A 454 15.08 12.58 20.63
C SER A 454 15.46 11.61 21.77
N ALA A 455 16.32 12.06 22.68
CA ALA A 455 16.63 11.26 23.87
C ALA A 455 15.39 11.02 24.76
N ALA A 456 14.42 11.93 24.70
CA ALA A 456 13.13 11.80 25.37
C ALA A 456 12.22 10.76 24.71
N ASP A 457 12.19 10.71 23.36
CA ASP A 457 11.42 9.69 22.63
C ASP A 457 11.94 8.29 22.94
N LYS A 458 13.28 8.13 22.96
CA LYS A 458 13.93 6.86 23.35
C LYS A 458 13.59 6.47 24.78
N ALA A 459 13.54 7.42 25.71
CA ALA A 459 13.17 7.16 27.10
C ALA A 459 11.71 6.68 27.22
N GLN A 460 10.78 7.32 26.47
CA GLN A 460 9.38 6.92 26.41
C GLN A 460 9.21 5.50 25.83
N LYS A 461 9.87 5.22 24.70
CA LYS A 461 9.88 3.86 24.11
C LYS A 461 10.39 2.81 25.09
N LEU A 462 11.54 3.08 25.71
CA LEU A 462 12.16 2.15 26.64
C LEU A 462 11.24 1.86 27.85
N MET A 463 10.57 2.88 28.38
CA MET A 463 9.60 2.72 29.46
C MET A 463 8.42 1.83 29.06
N LEU A 464 7.81 2.08 27.88
CA LEU A 464 6.71 1.25 27.38
C LEU A 464 7.16 -0.21 27.15
N THR A 465 8.38 -0.40 26.62
CA THR A 465 8.96 -1.75 26.47
C THR A 465 9.12 -2.46 27.80
N TRP A 466 9.58 -1.77 28.84
CA TRP A 466 9.69 -2.36 30.19
C TRP A 466 8.34 -2.71 30.79
N LEU A 467 7.35 -1.81 30.70
CA LEU A 467 5.99 -2.06 31.22
C LEU A 467 5.35 -3.31 30.62
N VAL A 468 5.61 -3.56 29.32
CA VAL A 468 5.10 -4.78 28.64
C VAL A 468 5.87 -6.04 29.05
N ASN A 469 7.21 -5.94 29.18
CA ASN A 469 8.04 -7.11 29.47
C ASN A 469 8.09 -7.48 30.95
N TYR A 470 7.88 -6.51 31.84
CA TYR A 470 7.99 -6.65 33.28
C TYR A 470 6.79 -6.02 34.00
N PRO A 471 5.60 -6.66 33.99
CA PRO A 471 4.39 -6.09 34.59
C PRO A 471 4.54 -5.72 36.06
N GLY A 472 5.42 -6.41 36.82
CA GLY A 472 5.69 -6.13 38.23
C GLY A 472 6.27 -4.74 38.53
N ILE A 473 6.76 -4.02 37.52
CA ILE A 473 7.27 -2.65 37.71
C ILE A 473 6.18 -1.57 37.75
N PHE A 474 4.94 -1.90 37.35
CA PHE A 474 3.84 -0.92 37.29
C PHE A 474 3.62 -0.23 38.64
N GLU A 475 3.58 -0.98 39.75
CA GLU A 475 3.38 -0.42 41.09
C GLU A 475 4.42 0.65 41.48
N GLN A 476 5.61 0.58 40.89
CA GLN A 476 6.66 1.55 41.16
C GLN A 476 6.62 2.72 40.16
N VAL A 477 6.30 2.44 38.89
CA VAL A 477 6.19 3.45 37.83
C VAL A 477 5.03 4.40 38.10
N GLU A 478 3.85 3.90 38.47
CA GLU A 478 2.65 4.71 38.68
C GLU A 478 2.77 5.70 39.85
N LYS A 479 3.71 5.50 40.79
CA LYS A 479 4.00 6.47 41.86
C LYS A 479 4.59 7.77 41.33
N TYR A 480 5.21 7.75 40.15
CA TYR A 480 5.98 8.86 39.62
C TYR A 480 5.57 9.27 38.20
N ILE A 481 5.13 8.32 37.38
CA ILE A 481 4.77 8.53 35.97
C ILE A 481 3.32 8.13 35.75
N SER A 482 2.61 8.96 35.03
CA SER A 482 1.26 8.73 34.54
C SER A 482 1.24 8.78 32.99
N PRO A 483 0.21 8.26 32.33
CA PRO A 483 0.07 8.38 30.89
C PRO A 483 0.16 9.81 30.36
N SER A 484 -0.23 10.80 31.18
CA SER A 484 -0.15 12.23 30.79
C SER A 484 1.29 12.77 30.72
N ASP A 485 2.29 12.03 31.24
CA ASP A 485 3.69 12.41 31.16
C ASP A 485 4.35 12.04 29.82
N PHE A 486 3.69 11.20 29.03
CA PHE A 486 4.15 10.88 27.67
C PHE A 486 3.75 11.99 26.70
N VAL A 487 4.72 12.58 26.02
CA VAL A 487 4.52 13.75 25.14
C VAL A 487 4.28 13.37 23.68
N VAL A 488 4.75 12.19 23.25
CA VAL A 488 4.45 11.67 21.92
C VAL A 488 3.02 11.13 21.90
N PRO A 489 2.13 11.61 21.02
CA PRO A 489 0.71 11.23 21.04
C PRO A 489 0.48 9.72 21.02
N LEU A 490 1.15 8.99 20.13
CA LEU A 490 1.06 7.54 20.05
C LEU A 490 1.50 6.85 21.35
N TYR A 491 2.62 7.29 21.95
CA TYR A 491 3.12 6.69 23.19
C TYR A 491 2.25 7.02 24.39
N LYS A 492 1.62 8.17 24.40
CA LYS A 492 0.63 8.55 25.42
C LYS A 492 -0.58 7.64 25.36
N GLU A 493 -1.10 7.36 24.16
CA GLU A 493 -2.23 6.46 23.96
C GLU A 493 -1.88 5.02 24.37
N VAL A 494 -0.73 4.52 23.95
CA VAL A 494 -0.22 3.19 24.38
C VAL A 494 -0.04 3.13 25.89
N ALA A 495 0.54 4.17 26.53
CA ALA A 495 0.70 4.24 27.96
C ALA A 495 -0.67 4.19 28.68
N GLN A 496 -1.66 4.97 28.20
CA GLN A 496 -3.00 4.97 28.79
C GLN A 496 -3.60 3.56 28.77
N MET A 497 -3.55 2.90 27.62
CA MET A 497 -4.09 1.54 27.48
C MET A 497 -3.38 0.52 28.35
N LEU A 498 -2.04 0.60 28.49
CA LEU A 498 -1.27 -0.28 29.35
C LEU A 498 -1.61 -0.09 30.84
N PHE A 499 -1.75 1.16 31.29
CA PHE A 499 -2.13 1.48 32.66
C PHE A 499 -3.57 1.04 32.97
N ASP A 500 -4.49 1.15 32.01
CA ASP A 500 -5.87 0.71 32.18
C ASP A 500 -5.96 -0.82 32.25
N GLN A 501 -5.27 -1.55 31.37
CA GLN A 501 -5.17 -3.01 31.43
C GLN A 501 -4.54 -3.49 32.76
N HIS A 502 -3.50 -2.80 33.24
CA HIS A 502 -2.90 -3.15 34.51
C HIS A 502 -3.88 -3.05 35.69
N LYS A 503 -4.72 -1.99 35.73
CA LYS A 503 -5.77 -1.82 36.73
C LYS A 503 -6.84 -2.91 36.67
N GLU A 504 -7.12 -3.42 35.46
CA GLU A 504 -8.06 -4.52 35.25
C GLU A 504 -7.45 -5.89 35.58
N GLY A 505 -6.15 -5.95 35.93
CA GLY A 505 -5.42 -7.18 36.23
C GLY A 505 -5.06 -8.04 35.04
N GLU A 506 -5.15 -7.47 33.81
CA GLU A 506 -4.87 -8.15 32.56
C GLU A 506 -3.79 -7.37 31.77
N THR A 507 -2.75 -8.08 31.30
CA THR A 507 -1.75 -7.50 30.39
C THR A 507 -1.76 -8.28 29.08
N ASN A 508 -2.39 -7.70 28.05
CA ASN A 508 -2.55 -8.35 26.75
C ASN A 508 -2.06 -7.42 25.61
N PRO A 509 -0.75 -7.44 25.30
CA PRO A 509 -0.17 -6.58 24.26
C PRO A 509 -0.79 -6.79 22.87
N GLY A 510 -1.18 -8.03 22.53
CA GLY A 510 -1.82 -8.35 21.25
C GLY A 510 -3.20 -7.69 21.07
N LYS A 511 -3.93 -7.46 22.18
CA LYS A 511 -5.22 -6.75 22.17
C LYS A 511 -5.05 -5.25 21.88
N LEU A 512 -3.98 -4.64 22.41
CA LEU A 512 -3.72 -3.20 22.21
C LEU A 512 -3.55 -2.83 20.75
N LEU A 513 -2.98 -3.70 19.92
CA LEU A 513 -2.79 -3.45 18.50
C LEU A 513 -4.10 -3.28 17.73
N ASN A 514 -5.20 -3.88 18.20
CA ASN A 514 -6.51 -3.76 17.54
C ASN A 514 -7.11 -2.34 17.63
N ALA A 515 -6.63 -1.52 18.57
CA ALA A 515 -7.08 -0.14 18.72
C ALA A 515 -6.55 0.80 17.63
N PHE A 516 -5.40 0.46 17.03
CA PHE A 516 -4.77 1.26 15.98
C PHE A 516 -5.24 0.81 14.60
N THR A 517 -5.60 1.76 13.75
CA THR A 517 -6.08 1.50 12.37
C THR A 517 -5.02 1.81 11.32
N ASP A 518 -4.03 2.65 11.65
CA ASP A 518 -2.92 2.98 10.78
C ASP A 518 -1.82 1.91 10.84
N SER A 519 -1.33 1.49 9.67
CA SER A 519 -0.34 0.41 9.59
C SER A 519 1.05 0.82 10.10
N GLU A 520 1.40 2.11 10.05
CA GLU A 520 2.69 2.59 10.58
C GLU A 520 2.64 2.68 12.11
N GLU A 521 1.52 3.13 12.68
CA GLU A 521 1.29 3.10 14.13
C GLU A 521 1.31 1.67 14.67
N GLN A 522 0.63 0.73 14.01
CA GLN A 522 0.64 -0.68 14.40
C GLN A 522 2.05 -1.28 14.39
N ARG A 523 2.87 -0.97 13.39
CA ARG A 523 4.27 -1.40 13.31
C ARG A 523 5.11 -0.80 14.42
N GLU A 524 4.94 0.49 14.69
CA GLU A 524 5.66 1.18 15.76
C GLU A 524 5.31 0.57 17.13
N VAL A 525 4.03 0.38 17.42
CA VAL A 525 3.57 -0.27 18.68
C VAL A 525 4.07 -1.70 18.77
N ALA A 526 4.03 -2.47 17.68
CA ALA A 526 4.59 -3.82 17.65
C ALA A 526 6.10 -3.83 17.93
N SER A 527 6.84 -2.82 17.43
CA SER A 527 8.27 -2.67 17.70
C SER A 527 8.56 -2.41 19.18
N LEU A 528 7.76 -1.57 19.86
CA LEU A 528 7.87 -1.31 21.29
C LEU A 528 7.74 -2.60 22.11
N PHE A 529 6.78 -3.45 21.75
CA PHE A 529 6.47 -4.66 22.50
C PHE A 529 7.45 -5.82 22.25
N ASN A 530 8.21 -5.79 21.15
CA ASN A 530 9.18 -6.82 20.78
C ASN A 530 10.64 -6.34 20.91
N ALA A 531 10.89 -5.10 21.34
CA ALA A 531 12.23 -4.62 21.58
C ALA A 531 12.94 -5.45 22.65
N THR A 532 14.15 -5.91 22.34
CA THR A 532 15.01 -6.62 23.30
C THR A 532 15.89 -5.59 24.01
N ILE A 533 15.80 -5.53 25.32
CA ILE A 533 16.62 -4.62 26.13
C ILE A 533 17.89 -5.38 26.51
N HIS A 534 19.00 -5.08 25.80
CA HIS A 534 20.32 -5.63 26.12
C HIS A 534 21.02 -4.73 27.14
N LEU A 535 20.87 -5.05 28.43
CA LEU A 535 21.61 -4.44 29.53
C LEU A 535 22.32 -5.56 30.27
N GLU A 536 23.64 -5.44 30.40
CA GLU A 536 24.51 -6.56 30.81
C GLU A 536 24.41 -6.92 32.29
N ASN A 537 23.91 -6.00 33.13
CA ASN A 537 23.76 -6.25 34.58
C ASN A 537 22.63 -5.42 35.21
N GLU A 538 22.17 -5.86 36.40
CA GLU A 538 21.08 -5.19 37.12
C GLU A 538 21.39 -3.71 37.45
N GLY A 539 22.63 -3.36 37.69
CA GLY A 539 23.02 -1.97 37.98
C GLY A 539 22.90 -1.04 36.77
N GLU A 540 23.10 -1.54 35.55
CA GLU A 540 22.85 -0.80 34.31
C GLU A 540 21.37 -0.64 34.01
N GLN A 541 20.59 -1.72 34.25
CA GLN A 541 19.14 -1.68 34.11
C GLN A 541 18.53 -0.65 35.06
N GLN A 542 18.96 -0.63 36.30
CA GLN A 542 18.53 0.32 37.34
C GLN A 542 18.81 1.79 36.96
N ARG A 543 20.03 2.07 36.44
CA ARG A 543 20.41 3.42 36.00
C ARG A 543 19.61 3.85 34.77
N ALA A 544 19.51 2.97 33.78
CA ALA A 544 18.77 3.27 32.55
C ALA A 544 17.28 3.53 32.85
N PHE A 545 16.69 2.78 33.79
CA PHE A 545 15.32 2.98 34.21
C PHE A 545 15.12 4.33 34.92
N SER A 546 15.97 4.64 35.90
CA SER A 546 15.93 5.92 36.62
C SER A 546 16.11 7.11 35.68
N ASP A 547 17.05 6.99 34.73
CA ASP A 547 17.30 8.03 33.72
C ASP A 547 16.10 8.19 32.76
N ALA A 548 15.44 7.09 32.37
CA ALA A 548 14.25 7.15 31.53
C ALA A 548 13.10 7.87 32.25
N MET A 549 12.85 7.55 33.52
CA MET A 549 11.83 8.20 34.34
C MET A 549 12.07 9.71 34.46
N LEU A 550 13.29 10.12 34.77
CA LEU A 550 13.66 11.54 34.88
C LEU A 550 13.44 12.28 33.56
N ARG A 551 13.91 11.70 32.45
CA ARG A 551 13.76 12.31 31.10
C ARG A 551 12.29 12.45 30.68
N ILE A 552 11.45 11.46 30.98
CA ILE A 552 10.02 11.54 30.68
C ILE A 552 9.38 12.70 31.47
N LYS A 553 9.68 12.82 32.78
CA LYS A 553 9.18 13.92 33.60
C LYS A 553 9.73 15.30 33.19
N GLU A 554 11.02 15.39 32.83
CA GLU A 554 11.62 16.64 32.32
C GLU A 554 10.93 17.10 31.04
N GLU A 555 10.69 16.19 30.10
CA GLU A 555 10.06 16.54 28.82
C GLU A 555 8.56 16.87 29.01
N SER A 556 7.85 16.13 29.86
CA SER A 556 6.48 16.46 30.25
C SER A 556 6.38 17.87 30.85
N LEU A 557 7.30 18.22 31.74
CA LEU A 557 7.35 19.56 32.35
C LEU A 557 7.65 20.66 31.31
N LYS A 558 8.57 20.43 30.40
CA LYS A 558 8.87 21.38 29.30
C LYS A 558 7.66 21.60 28.41
N GLU A 559 6.95 20.52 28.04
CA GLU A 559 5.76 20.62 27.19
C GLU A 559 4.62 21.34 27.92
N LYS A 560 4.36 21.01 29.17
CA LYS A 560 3.38 21.74 30.02
C LYS A 560 3.70 23.23 30.14
N ASN A 561 4.99 23.56 30.32
CA ASN A 561 5.43 24.95 30.40
C ASN A 561 5.31 25.67 29.06
N ARG A 562 5.50 24.98 27.93
CA ARG A 562 5.35 25.55 26.57
C ARG A 562 3.90 25.84 26.22
N THR A 563 2.98 25.01 26.69
CA THR A 563 1.55 25.08 26.38
C THR A 563 0.75 25.86 27.42
N TRP A 564 1.37 26.24 28.54
CA TRP A 564 0.71 26.95 29.62
C TRP A 564 0.31 28.39 29.22
N ASP A 565 -0.94 28.78 29.54
CA ASP A 565 -1.44 30.13 29.38
C ASP A 565 -1.25 30.92 30.69
N PRO A 566 -0.60 32.10 30.68
CA PRO A 566 -0.41 32.92 31.89
C PRO A 566 -1.70 33.29 32.65
N SER A 567 -2.85 33.21 32.03
CA SER A 567 -4.14 33.43 32.68
C SER A 567 -4.71 32.21 33.41
N ASP A 568 -4.10 31.01 33.19
CA ASP A 568 -4.56 29.76 33.80
C ASP A 568 -3.85 29.49 35.14
N MET A 569 -4.50 29.85 36.23
CA MET A 569 -4.00 29.63 37.59
C MET A 569 -4.00 28.15 38.01
N ALA A 570 -4.90 27.33 37.43
CA ALA A 570 -4.94 25.90 37.71
C ALA A 570 -3.74 25.20 37.03
N GLY A 571 -3.44 25.55 35.79
CA GLY A 571 -2.25 25.09 35.07
C GLY A 571 -0.94 25.48 35.76
N LEU A 572 -0.88 26.67 36.40
CA LEU A 572 0.28 27.07 37.19
C LEU A 572 0.48 26.15 38.40
N GLN A 573 -0.59 25.77 39.10
CA GLN A 573 -0.50 24.85 40.24
C GLN A 573 -0.02 23.46 39.80
N GLU A 574 -0.48 22.98 38.64
CA GLU A 574 -0.01 21.71 38.07
C GLU A 574 1.49 21.77 37.67
N LEU A 575 1.96 22.88 37.12
CA LEU A 575 3.37 23.08 36.81
C LEU A 575 4.24 23.07 38.06
N ILE A 576 3.80 23.76 39.13
CA ILE A 576 4.52 23.78 40.42
C ILE A 576 4.59 22.37 41.01
N LYS A 577 3.48 21.63 40.97
CA LYS A 577 3.41 20.25 41.44
C LYS A 577 4.34 19.33 40.64
N ALA A 578 4.29 19.41 39.30
CA ALA A 578 5.15 18.61 38.41
C ALA A 578 6.65 18.90 38.64
N LYS A 579 7.02 20.17 38.87
CA LYS A 579 8.40 20.55 39.20
C LYS A 579 8.86 19.95 40.52
N LYS A 580 8.01 19.95 41.54
CA LYS A 580 8.30 19.38 42.83
C LYS A 580 8.44 17.85 42.75
N GLU A 581 7.60 17.19 41.98
CA GLU A 581 7.67 15.74 41.73
C GLU A 581 8.99 15.38 41.04
N LEU A 582 9.44 16.19 40.05
CA LEU A 582 10.71 15.99 39.35
C LEU A 582 11.91 16.14 40.29
N GLU A 583 11.92 17.16 41.18
CA GLU A 583 12.97 17.38 42.15
C GLU A 583 13.02 16.20 43.16
N ASP A 584 11.88 15.71 43.62
CA ASP A 584 11.78 14.55 44.54
C ASP A 584 12.27 13.27 43.86
N LEU A 585 11.91 13.03 42.61
CA LEU A 585 12.39 11.90 41.83
C LEU A 585 13.92 11.95 41.66
N GLY A 586 14.47 13.15 41.36
CA GLY A 586 15.92 13.37 41.27
C GLY A 586 16.67 13.05 42.54
N ARG A 587 16.13 13.43 43.71
CA ARG A 587 16.72 13.11 45.04
C ARG A 587 16.68 11.62 45.36
N LYS A 588 15.61 10.92 44.97
CA LYS A 588 15.41 9.50 45.23
C LYS A 588 16.04 8.58 44.17
N ARG A 589 16.71 9.13 43.15
CA ARG A 589 17.29 8.38 42.00
C ARG A 589 18.13 7.17 42.44
N GLN A 590 18.91 7.27 43.50
CA GLN A 590 19.74 6.17 44.02
C GLN A 590 18.97 5.16 44.88
N GLN A 591 17.75 5.48 45.29
CA GLN A 591 16.89 4.64 46.17
C GLN A 591 15.81 3.89 45.38
N LEU A 592 15.68 4.14 44.08
CA LEU A 592 14.76 3.44 43.20
C LEU A 592 15.30 2.03 42.93
N HIS A 593 15.02 1.06 43.80
CA HIS A 593 15.32 -0.33 43.51
C HIS A 593 14.14 -0.99 42.81
N ILE A 594 14.37 -1.52 41.62
CA ILE A 594 13.39 -2.26 40.84
C ILE A 594 13.90 -3.67 40.62
N SER A 595 13.06 -4.65 40.87
CA SER A 595 13.29 -6.04 40.46
C SER A 595 12.68 -6.26 39.07
N PHE A 596 13.50 -6.68 38.12
CA PHE A 596 13.08 -7.09 36.81
C PHE A 596 12.83 -8.60 36.69
N ASN A 597 12.56 -9.26 37.86
CA ASN A 597 12.23 -10.69 37.95
C ASN A 597 10.74 -10.93 37.77
#